data_ba1ecd50790520b6809e1ef8462bc178
#
_entry.id   ba1ecd50790520b6809e1ef8462bc178
#
_cell.length_a   1.000
_cell.length_b   1.000
_cell.length_c   1.000
_cell.angle_alpha   90.00
_cell.angle_beta   90.00
_cell.angle_gamma   90.00
#
_symmetry.space_group_name_H-M   'P 1'
#
loop_
_entity.id
_entity.type
_entity.pdbx_description
1 polymer ?
#
loop_
_entity_poly.entity_id
_entity_poly.type
_entity_poly.pdbx_seq_one_letter_code
_entity_poly.pdbx_strand_id
1 'polypeptide(L)'
;MTLLASATITSTASPQAFFERWADMATWPQWNLDTDWVRLDGPFIEGATGALKPKGGFTVRFVVERLVPGEIFLDVSYLPGARLAFDHRVRVLDDGRTEVSVQVHLSGLLAPLWRLILGSGVASSVQPDLERLTAVAEAAENAEERS
;
A
#
# COMPACT_ATOMS: atom_id res chain seq x y z
N MET A 1 -13.58 -13.37 4.93
CA MET A 1 -12.43 -12.58 4.42
C MET A 1 -11.67 -13.41 3.39
N THR A 2 -11.42 -12.83 2.25
CA THR A 2 -10.76 -13.51 1.13
C THR A 2 -9.43 -12.84 0.83
N LEU A 3 -8.35 -13.62 0.81
CA LEU A 3 -7.04 -13.13 0.38
C LEU A 3 -7.03 -13.07 -1.16
N LEU A 4 -6.84 -11.86 -1.71
CA LEU A 4 -6.76 -11.66 -3.16
C LEU A 4 -5.34 -11.76 -3.68
N ALA A 5 -4.36 -11.29 -2.92
CA ALA A 5 -2.96 -11.23 -3.34
C ALA A 5 -2.04 -11.11 -2.15
N SER A 6 -0.81 -11.55 -2.32
CA SER A 6 0.27 -11.29 -1.38
C SER A 6 1.57 -11.08 -2.14
N ALA A 7 2.46 -10.27 -1.58
CA ALA A 7 3.77 -10.00 -2.16
C ALA A 7 4.76 -9.78 -1.04
N THR A 8 6.01 -10.14 -1.28
CA THR A 8 7.10 -9.95 -0.33
C THR A 8 8.35 -9.54 -1.09
N ILE A 9 9.12 -8.62 -0.53
CA ILE A 9 10.39 -8.18 -1.10
C ILE A 9 11.39 -7.90 0.03
N THR A 10 12.67 -8.04 -0.28
CA THR A 10 13.76 -7.68 0.62
C THR A 10 14.50 -6.49 0.02
N SER A 11 14.87 -5.52 0.87
CA SER A 11 15.46 -4.27 0.42
C SER A 11 16.60 -3.84 1.33
N THR A 12 17.53 -3.06 0.79
CA THR A 12 18.57 -2.38 1.56
C THR A 12 18.05 -1.10 2.22
N ALA A 13 16.90 -0.58 1.79
CA ALA A 13 16.29 0.60 2.38
C ALA A 13 15.78 0.30 3.80
N SER A 14 15.79 1.30 4.68
CA SER A 14 15.30 1.15 6.05
C SER A 14 13.77 1.07 6.10
N PRO A 15 13.19 0.55 7.19
CA PRO A 15 11.75 0.63 7.40
C PRO A 15 11.21 2.06 7.28
N GLN A 16 11.94 3.04 7.81
CA GLN A 16 11.55 4.45 7.74
C GLN A 16 11.41 4.93 6.29
N ALA A 17 12.29 4.50 5.40
CA ALA A 17 12.22 4.90 3.99
C ALA A 17 10.90 4.46 3.34
N PHE A 18 10.40 3.29 3.67
CA PHE A 18 9.10 2.82 3.19
C PHE A 18 7.95 3.63 3.79
N PHE A 19 7.99 3.89 5.10
CA PHE A 19 6.92 4.65 5.76
C PHE A 19 6.86 6.10 5.27
N GLU A 20 7.99 6.71 4.94
CA GLU A 20 8.01 8.04 4.33
C GLU A 20 7.34 8.05 2.96
N ARG A 21 7.51 6.98 2.17
CA ARG A 21 6.84 6.87 0.87
C ARG A 21 5.34 6.66 1.02
N TRP A 22 4.90 5.85 1.97
CA TRP A 22 3.48 5.66 2.23
C TRP A 22 2.83 6.93 2.77
N ALA A 23 3.53 7.69 3.62
CA ALA A 23 3.00 8.94 4.18
C ALA A 23 2.82 10.03 3.11
N ASP A 24 3.65 10.03 2.08
CA ASP A 24 3.59 11.00 0.98
C ASP A 24 2.68 10.48 -0.14
N MET A 25 1.39 10.47 0.15
CA MET A 25 0.40 9.83 -0.72
C MET A 25 0.24 10.50 -2.08
N ALA A 26 0.57 11.80 -2.18
CA ALA A 26 0.57 12.49 -3.46
C ALA A 26 1.54 11.87 -4.47
N THR A 27 2.57 11.17 -3.99
CA THR A 27 3.57 10.52 -4.85
C THR A 27 3.27 9.07 -5.19
N TRP A 28 2.18 8.49 -4.65
CA TRP A 28 1.84 7.09 -4.93
C TRP A 28 1.76 6.74 -6.42
N PRO A 29 1.26 7.61 -7.32
CA PRO A 29 1.24 7.27 -8.74
C PRO A 29 2.61 7.01 -9.36
N GLN A 30 3.70 7.42 -8.71
CA GLN A 30 5.07 7.15 -9.19
C GLN A 30 5.42 5.67 -9.17
N TRP A 31 4.83 4.91 -8.24
CA TRP A 31 5.09 3.47 -8.10
C TRP A 31 3.82 2.62 -8.20
N ASN A 32 2.66 3.21 -8.01
CA ASN A 32 1.37 2.55 -8.20
C ASN A 32 0.76 3.09 -9.50
N LEU A 33 1.12 2.46 -10.61
CA LEU A 33 0.84 3.00 -11.95
C LEU A 33 -0.64 2.93 -12.34
N ASP A 34 -1.44 2.13 -11.64
CA ASP A 34 -2.88 2.02 -11.90
C ASP A 34 -3.70 3.06 -11.11
N THR A 35 -3.03 4.00 -10.46
CA THR A 35 -3.65 5.04 -9.65
C THR A 35 -3.42 6.41 -10.27
N ASP A 36 -4.49 7.19 -10.47
CA ASP A 36 -4.39 8.56 -10.97
C ASP A 36 -3.92 9.52 -9.87
N TRP A 37 -4.53 9.43 -8.68
CA TRP A 37 -4.15 10.26 -7.54
C TRP A 37 -4.60 9.64 -6.23
N VAL A 38 -3.91 10.02 -5.15
CA VAL A 38 -4.27 9.68 -3.77
C VAL A 38 -4.18 10.95 -2.93
N ARG A 39 -5.15 11.16 -2.04
CA ARG A 39 -5.19 12.30 -1.13
C ARG A 39 -5.46 11.81 0.28
N LEU A 40 -4.64 12.27 1.23
CA LEU A 40 -4.85 12.04 2.65
C LEU A 40 -5.41 13.33 3.27
N ASP A 41 -6.48 13.21 4.04
CA ASP A 41 -7.15 14.35 4.68
C ASP A 41 -6.52 14.59 6.06
N GLY A 42 -5.33 15.20 6.09
CA GLY A 42 -4.62 15.50 7.33
C GLY A 42 -3.34 14.68 7.51
N PRO A 43 -2.81 14.61 8.75
CA PRO A 43 -1.56 13.90 9.00
C PRO A 43 -1.71 12.38 8.83
N PHE A 44 -0.58 11.71 8.58
CA PHE A 44 -0.52 10.25 8.44
C PHE A 44 -0.51 9.62 9.83
N ILE A 45 -1.70 9.38 10.36
CA ILE A 45 -1.93 8.79 11.68
C ILE A 45 -3.06 7.77 11.60
N GLU A 46 -3.12 6.90 12.61
CA GLU A 46 -4.21 5.94 12.73
C GLU A 46 -5.55 6.68 12.82
N GLY A 47 -6.53 6.22 12.06
CA GLY A 47 -7.84 6.87 11.94
C GLY A 47 -7.93 7.92 10.84
N ALA A 48 -6.83 8.31 10.22
CA ALA A 48 -6.85 9.27 9.12
C ALA A 48 -7.65 8.71 7.95
N THR A 49 -8.39 9.59 7.27
CA THR A 49 -9.17 9.23 6.10
C THR A 49 -8.59 9.87 4.85
N GLY A 50 -8.93 9.32 3.71
CA GLY A 50 -8.51 9.87 2.44
C GLY A 50 -9.34 9.33 1.29
N ALA A 51 -8.90 9.61 0.08
CA ALA A 51 -9.53 9.14 -1.13
C ALA A 51 -8.47 8.80 -2.16
N LEU A 52 -8.78 7.85 -3.01
CA LEU A 52 -7.93 7.52 -4.15
C LEU A 52 -8.77 7.33 -5.40
N LYS A 53 -8.18 7.63 -6.55
CA LYS A 53 -8.83 7.41 -7.84
C LYS A 53 -7.99 6.46 -8.66
N PRO A 54 -8.48 5.22 -8.89
CA PRO A 54 -7.86 4.32 -9.84
C PRO A 54 -8.03 4.83 -11.27
N LYS A 55 -7.11 4.47 -12.15
CA LYS A 55 -7.27 4.75 -13.58
C LYS A 55 -8.49 4.02 -14.11
N GLY A 56 -9.38 4.76 -14.76
CA GLY A 56 -10.60 4.20 -15.34
C GLY A 56 -11.65 3.80 -14.32
N GLY A 57 -11.43 4.06 -13.03
CA GLY A 57 -12.36 3.73 -11.96
C GLY A 57 -12.97 4.97 -11.30
N PHE A 58 -13.85 4.72 -10.33
CA PHE A 58 -14.44 5.78 -9.52
C PHE A 58 -13.59 6.07 -8.29
N THR A 59 -13.77 7.27 -7.71
CA THR A 59 -13.07 7.66 -6.48
C THR A 59 -13.50 6.76 -5.31
N VAL A 60 -12.52 6.25 -4.57
CA VAL A 60 -12.73 5.33 -3.46
C VAL A 60 -12.26 6.01 -2.17
N ARG A 61 -13.08 5.94 -1.12
CA ARG A 61 -12.71 6.42 0.21
C ARG A 61 -11.94 5.33 0.95
N PHE A 62 -10.95 5.73 1.75
CA PHE A 62 -10.21 4.79 2.59
C PHE A 62 -9.95 5.38 3.98
N VAL A 63 -9.58 4.50 4.90
CA VAL A 63 -9.15 4.87 6.25
C VAL A 63 -7.83 4.17 6.56
N VAL A 64 -6.94 4.87 7.27
CA VAL A 64 -5.75 4.26 7.87
C VAL A 64 -6.23 3.58 9.15
N GLU A 65 -6.49 2.28 9.06
CA GLU A 65 -7.12 1.53 10.16
C GLU A 65 -6.13 1.18 11.26
N ARG A 66 -4.88 0.91 10.90
CA ARG A 66 -3.82 0.64 11.85
C ARG A 66 -2.50 1.21 11.35
N LEU A 67 -1.78 1.87 12.24
CA LEU A 67 -0.46 2.40 11.92
C LEU A 67 0.47 2.24 13.12
N VAL A 68 1.48 1.40 12.96
CA VAL A 68 2.58 1.25 13.90
C VAL A 68 3.84 1.64 13.12
N PRO A 69 4.40 2.85 13.35
CA PRO A 69 5.51 3.35 12.54
C PRO A 69 6.67 2.36 12.47
N GLY A 70 7.14 2.08 11.26
CA GLY A 70 8.23 1.15 11.03
C GLY A 70 7.83 -0.32 11.03
N GLU A 71 6.58 -0.67 11.31
CA GLU A 71 6.14 -2.06 11.44
C GLU A 71 4.89 -2.38 10.65
N ILE A 72 3.81 -1.60 10.82
CA ILE A 72 2.50 -1.91 10.25
C ILE A 72 1.85 -0.67 9.65
N PHE A 73 1.32 -0.83 8.43
CA PHE A 73 0.43 0.13 7.81
C PHE A 73 -0.72 -0.64 7.16
N LEU A 74 -1.90 -0.53 7.75
CA LEU A 74 -3.11 -1.17 7.25
C LEU A 74 -4.09 -0.09 6.80
N ASP A 75 -4.38 -0.02 5.51
CA ASP A 75 -5.43 0.84 5.00
C ASP A 75 -6.59 -0.01 4.47
N VAL A 76 -7.79 0.54 4.59
CA VAL A 76 -9.01 -0.14 4.16
C VAL A 76 -9.80 0.80 3.25
N SER A 77 -10.03 0.33 2.02
CA SER A 77 -10.86 1.03 1.04
C SER A 77 -12.28 0.51 1.10
N TYR A 78 -13.24 1.43 0.98
CA TYR A 78 -14.66 1.10 1.05
C TYR A 78 -15.26 1.02 -0.35
N LEU A 79 -15.75 -0.16 -0.70
CA LEU A 79 -16.46 -0.42 -1.95
C LEU A 79 -17.94 -0.65 -1.63
N PRO A 80 -18.85 -0.47 -2.59
CA PRO A 80 -20.25 -0.81 -2.35
C PRO A 80 -20.40 -2.27 -1.91
N GLY A 81 -20.86 -2.47 -0.67
CA GLY A 81 -21.06 -3.79 -0.09
C GLY A 81 -19.81 -4.59 0.23
N ALA A 82 -18.62 -3.97 0.22
CA ALA A 82 -17.36 -4.67 0.49
C ALA A 82 -16.28 -3.73 1.03
N ARG A 83 -15.23 -4.34 1.59
CA ARG A 83 -14.04 -3.65 2.12
C ARG A 83 -12.81 -4.32 1.54
N LEU A 84 -11.88 -3.49 1.07
CA LEU A 84 -10.61 -3.96 0.50
C LEU A 84 -9.48 -3.49 1.40
N ALA A 85 -8.84 -4.42 2.11
CA ALA A 85 -7.80 -4.13 3.08
C ALA A 85 -6.42 -4.41 2.50
N PHE A 86 -5.51 -3.44 2.62
CA PHE A 86 -4.11 -3.56 2.22
C PHE A 86 -3.27 -3.58 3.50
N ASP A 87 -2.78 -4.75 3.87
CA ASP A 87 -1.99 -4.96 5.09
C ASP A 87 -0.50 -4.97 4.74
N HIS A 88 0.19 -3.89 5.08
CA HIS A 88 1.63 -3.72 4.84
C HIS A 88 2.38 -4.00 6.13
N ARG A 89 3.34 -4.93 6.08
CA ARG A 89 4.18 -5.28 7.22
C ARG A 89 5.65 -5.11 6.87
N VAL A 90 6.41 -4.56 7.79
CA VAL A 90 7.84 -4.30 7.61
C VAL A 90 8.60 -4.85 8.80
N ARG A 91 9.69 -5.55 8.56
CA ARG A 91 10.58 -6.01 9.63
C ARG A 91 12.04 -6.00 9.18
N VAL A 92 12.94 -5.83 10.13
CA VAL A 92 14.37 -5.91 9.86
C VAL A 92 14.83 -7.36 10.04
N LEU A 93 15.53 -7.88 9.04
CA LEU A 93 16.07 -9.23 9.06
C LEU A 93 17.40 -9.29 9.82
N ASP A 94 17.85 -10.50 10.16
CA ASP A 94 19.10 -10.72 10.90
C ASP A 94 20.33 -10.15 10.20
N ASP A 95 20.29 -10.08 8.86
CA ASP A 95 21.39 -9.51 8.06
C ASP A 95 21.31 -7.99 7.90
N GLY A 96 20.36 -7.33 8.56
CA GLY A 96 20.17 -5.88 8.51
C GLY A 96 19.31 -5.37 7.37
N ARG A 97 18.92 -6.24 6.43
CA ARG A 97 18.01 -5.84 5.36
C ARG A 97 16.57 -5.75 5.86
N THR A 98 15.74 -5.05 5.10
CA THR A 98 14.33 -4.86 5.41
C THR A 98 13.49 -5.80 4.56
N GLU A 99 12.58 -6.53 5.20
CA GLU A 99 11.57 -7.32 4.50
C GLU A 99 10.25 -6.57 4.55
N VAL A 100 9.63 -6.39 3.38
CA VAL A 100 8.30 -5.76 3.25
C VAL A 100 7.35 -6.79 2.67
N SER A 101 6.22 -6.98 3.33
CA SER A 101 5.16 -7.86 2.83
C SER A 101 3.84 -7.12 2.77
N VAL A 102 3.06 -7.42 1.74
CA VAL A 102 1.73 -6.84 1.52
C VAL A 102 0.75 -7.98 1.30
N GLN A 103 -0.36 -7.94 2.04
CA GLN A 103 -1.49 -8.85 1.83
C GLN A 103 -2.73 -8.02 1.53
N VAL A 104 -3.49 -8.43 0.53
CA VAL A 104 -4.72 -7.74 0.14
C VAL A 104 -5.91 -8.66 0.43
N HIS A 105 -6.81 -8.20 1.27
CA HIS A 105 -7.98 -8.96 1.71
C HIS A 105 -9.27 -8.26 1.31
N LEU A 106 -10.25 -9.04 0.88
CA LEU A 106 -11.58 -8.56 0.52
C LEU A 106 -12.61 -9.18 1.45
N SER A 107 -13.53 -8.37 1.98
CA SER A 107 -14.59 -8.84 2.88
C SER A 107 -15.89 -8.08 2.60
N GLY A 108 -17.00 -8.59 3.14
CA GLY A 108 -18.32 -7.99 3.01
C GLY A 108 -19.28 -8.83 2.17
N LEU A 109 -20.55 -8.42 2.15
CA LEU A 109 -21.61 -9.19 1.47
C LEU A 109 -21.39 -9.31 -0.03
N LEU A 110 -20.84 -8.27 -0.68
CA LEU A 110 -20.58 -8.28 -2.11
C LEU A 110 -19.13 -8.66 -2.45
N ALA A 111 -18.38 -9.20 -1.49
CA ALA A 111 -17.01 -9.65 -1.73
C ALA A 111 -16.90 -10.63 -2.92
N PRO A 112 -17.78 -11.63 -3.10
CA PRO A 112 -17.68 -12.51 -4.27
C PRO A 112 -17.78 -11.76 -5.60
N LEU A 113 -18.63 -10.74 -5.67
CA LEU A 113 -18.78 -9.92 -6.88
C LEU A 113 -17.52 -9.11 -7.15
N TRP A 114 -17.01 -8.43 -6.12
CA TRP A 114 -15.79 -7.62 -6.25
C TRP A 114 -14.57 -8.47 -6.56
N ARG A 115 -14.52 -9.72 -6.05
CA ARG A 115 -13.45 -10.65 -6.40
C ARG A 115 -13.41 -10.93 -7.90
N LEU A 116 -14.57 -11.08 -8.54
CA LEU A 116 -14.64 -11.26 -9.98
C LEU A 116 -14.17 -10.02 -10.74
N ILE A 117 -14.49 -8.83 -10.23
CA ILE A 117 -14.16 -7.56 -10.89
C ILE A 117 -12.68 -7.22 -10.71
N LEU A 118 -12.16 -7.32 -9.47
CA LEU A 118 -10.84 -6.81 -9.09
C LEU A 118 -9.75 -7.87 -8.96
N GLY A 119 -10.13 -9.13 -8.76
CA GLY A 119 -9.20 -10.17 -8.32
C GLY A 119 -7.96 -10.33 -9.19
N SER A 120 -8.14 -10.45 -10.51
CA SER A 120 -6.99 -10.66 -11.41
C SER A 120 -6.11 -9.41 -11.50
N GLY A 121 -6.70 -8.22 -11.52
CA GLY A 121 -5.95 -6.97 -11.56
C GLY A 121 -5.12 -6.76 -10.30
N VAL A 122 -5.71 -6.96 -9.13
CA VAL A 122 -5.00 -6.85 -7.85
C VAL A 122 -3.91 -7.92 -7.76
N ALA A 123 -4.24 -9.17 -8.08
CA ALA A 123 -3.27 -10.26 -8.01
C ALA A 123 -2.05 -10.03 -8.90
N SER A 124 -2.23 -9.41 -10.07
CA SER A 124 -1.14 -9.14 -11.00
C SER A 124 -0.36 -7.87 -10.73
N SER A 125 -0.91 -6.91 -9.96
CA SER A 125 -0.28 -5.60 -9.73
C SER A 125 0.51 -5.48 -8.44
N VAL A 126 0.20 -6.27 -7.42
CA VAL A 126 0.77 -6.08 -6.07
C VAL A 126 2.30 -6.27 -6.07
N GLN A 127 2.81 -7.34 -6.67
CA GLN A 127 4.25 -7.58 -6.69
C GLN A 127 5.01 -6.51 -7.51
N PRO A 128 4.60 -6.18 -8.76
CA PRO A 128 5.26 -5.11 -9.51
C PRO A 128 5.20 -3.75 -8.81
N ASP A 129 4.07 -3.42 -8.17
CA ASP A 129 3.94 -2.16 -7.43
C ASP A 129 4.92 -2.13 -6.25
N LEU A 130 5.05 -3.24 -5.52
CA LEU A 130 5.99 -3.34 -4.41
C LEU A 130 7.44 -3.20 -4.87
N GLU A 131 7.78 -3.77 -6.01
CA GLU A 131 9.11 -3.62 -6.61
C GLU A 131 9.41 -2.17 -6.98
N ARG A 132 8.43 -1.47 -7.57
CA ARG A 132 8.58 -0.04 -7.90
C ARG A 132 8.69 0.83 -6.66
N LEU A 133 7.86 0.58 -5.64
CA LEU A 133 7.94 1.27 -4.35
C LEU A 133 9.34 1.10 -3.73
N THR A 134 9.85 -0.12 -3.76
CA THR A 134 11.17 -0.45 -3.20
C THR A 134 12.26 0.34 -3.92
N ALA A 135 12.22 0.41 -5.24
CA ALA A 135 13.18 1.19 -6.02
C ALA A 135 13.13 2.68 -5.67
N VAL A 136 11.92 3.24 -5.49
CA VAL A 136 11.75 4.63 -5.09
C VAL A 136 12.27 4.87 -3.68
N ALA A 137 11.98 3.98 -2.74
CA ALA A 137 12.44 4.08 -1.35
C ALA A 137 13.97 4.02 -1.26
N GLU A 138 14.60 3.08 -1.98
CA GLU A 138 16.05 2.95 -2.01
C GLU A 138 16.71 4.19 -2.62
N ALA A 139 16.17 4.71 -3.71
CA ALA A 139 16.69 5.90 -4.37
C ALA A 139 16.58 7.13 -3.47
N ALA A 140 15.45 7.30 -2.78
CA ALA A 140 15.23 8.43 -1.88
C ALA A 140 16.18 8.39 -0.67
N GLU A 141 16.37 7.22 -0.07
CA GLU A 141 17.28 7.05 1.06
C GLU A 141 18.74 7.29 0.65
N ASN A 142 19.14 6.77 -0.50
CA ASN A 142 20.49 7.00 -1.02
C ASN A 142 20.74 8.47 -1.34
N ALA A 143 19.74 9.20 -1.82
CA ALA A 143 19.87 10.63 -2.08
C ALA A 143 20.03 11.43 -0.78
N GLU A 144 19.34 11.05 0.30
CA GLU A 144 19.48 11.68 1.63
C GLU A 144 20.88 11.44 2.20
N GLU A 145 21.43 10.23 2.04
CA GLU A 145 22.76 9.90 2.53
C GLU A 145 23.87 10.69 1.82
N ARG A 146 23.62 11.15 0.58
CA ARG A 146 24.59 11.93 -0.21
C ARG A 146 24.53 13.42 0.06
N SER A 147 23.49 13.92 0.73
CA SER A 147 23.32 15.35 0.98
C SER A 147 23.90 15.84 2.32
#